data_020a742ef4da3ceb938a5235a2295b01
#
_entry.id   020a742ef4da3ceb938a5235a2295b01
#
_cell.length_a   1.000
_cell.length_b   1.000
_cell.length_c   1.000
_cell.angle_alpha   90.00
_cell.angle_beta   90.00
_cell.angle_gamma   90.00
#
_symmetry.space_group_name_H-M   'P 1'
#
loop_
_entity.id
_entity.type
_entity.pdbx_description
1 polymer ?
#
loop_
_entity_poly.entity_id
_entity_poly.type
_entity_poly.pdbx_seq_one_letter_code
_entity_poly.pdbx_strand_id
1 'polypeptide(L)'
;NNTTANINGNKINVNALNLQMSSQKKIQRPSENPIVAIRALRLRSTLSQIDQYYKKNIPDAMAWMEATETAIKNMNKILTDVKAECVTGTNDYLTAEDRSTILKNLTALKDQLYSEGNADNAGRTVFTGFRTGSKLTFMEDEAKTTYQIKQTFSYKDMEEYNYFAGYTEIPTTADEAKNTGNIPDCPGFLEQGPLS
;
A
#
# COMPACT_ATOMS: atom_id res chain seq x y z
N ASN A 1 39.53 -48.04 39.93
CA ASN A 1 38.19 -47.49 39.59
C ASN A 1 38.24 -46.05 39.04
N ASN A 2 39.23 -45.19 39.39
CA ASN A 2 39.33 -43.86 38.83
C ASN A 2 39.73 -43.85 37.34
N THR A 3 40.59 -44.74 36.91
CA THR A 3 41.03 -44.86 35.53
C THR A 3 39.88 -45.19 34.58
N THR A 4 39.00 -46.11 34.98
CA THR A 4 37.81 -46.49 34.21
C THR A 4 36.80 -45.34 34.11
N ALA A 5 36.62 -44.57 35.18
CA ALA A 5 35.78 -43.38 35.19
C ALA A 5 36.33 -42.30 34.26
N ASN A 6 37.64 -42.07 34.27
CA ASN A 6 38.32 -41.11 33.39
C ASN A 6 38.23 -41.55 31.92
N ILE A 7 38.38 -42.83 31.61
CA ILE A 7 38.23 -43.37 30.24
C ILE A 7 36.80 -43.17 29.75
N ASN A 8 35.80 -43.45 30.58
CA ASN A 8 34.40 -43.23 30.23
C ASN A 8 34.08 -41.76 30.01
N GLY A 9 34.60 -40.86 30.87
CA GLY A 9 34.46 -39.44 30.71
C GLY A 9 35.07 -38.94 29.39
N ASN A 10 36.27 -39.38 29.06
CA ASN A 10 36.93 -39.04 27.80
C ASN A 10 36.15 -39.55 26.57
N LYS A 11 35.61 -40.78 26.65
CA LYS A 11 34.77 -41.35 25.59
C LYS A 11 33.50 -40.53 25.34
N ILE A 12 32.84 -40.09 26.41
CA ILE A 12 31.64 -39.20 26.31
C ILE A 12 32.03 -37.87 25.64
N ASN A 13 33.13 -37.26 26.06
CA ASN A 13 33.61 -36.02 25.50
C ASN A 13 33.97 -36.15 24.00
N VAL A 14 34.66 -37.22 23.63
CA VAL A 14 35.01 -37.51 22.22
C VAL A 14 33.76 -37.71 21.38
N ASN A 15 32.76 -38.44 21.86
CA ASN A 15 31.50 -38.62 21.18
C ASN A 15 30.74 -37.26 21.01
N ALA A 16 30.73 -36.45 22.03
CA ALA A 16 30.11 -35.09 21.94
C ALA A 16 30.81 -34.21 20.92
N LEU A 17 32.15 -34.22 20.90
CA LEU A 17 32.94 -33.45 19.92
C LEU A 17 32.72 -33.98 18.48
N ASN A 18 32.67 -35.29 18.29
CA ASN A 18 32.38 -35.90 16.98
C ASN A 18 30.98 -35.50 16.48
N LEU A 19 29.99 -35.48 17.35
CA LEU A 19 28.63 -35.00 17.02
C LEU A 19 28.63 -33.51 16.65
N GLN A 20 29.37 -32.69 17.38
CA GLN A 20 29.51 -31.28 17.07
C GLN A 20 30.20 -31.05 15.72
N MET A 21 31.26 -31.81 15.41
CA MET A 21 31.96 -31.73 14.13
C MET A 21 31.07 -32.20 12.97
N SER A 22 30.38 -33.31 13.09
CA SER A 22 29.53 -33.84 12.03
C SER A 22 28.31 -32.99 11.74
N SER A 23 27.71 -32.39 12.77
CA SER A 23 26.53 -31.54 12.64
C SER A 23 26.82 -30.07 12.43
N GLN A 24 28.07 -29.64 12.65
CA GLN A 24 28.51 -28.23 12.66
C GLN A 24 27.71 -27.35 13.65
N LYS A 25 27.12 -27.96 14.67
CA LYS A 25 26.33 -27.28 15.69
C LYS A 25 26.94 -27.53 17.07
N LYS A 26 27.09 -26.45 17.84
CA LYS A 26 27.62 -26.51 19.21
C LYS A 26 26.70 -27.25 20.18
N ILE A 27 25.39 -27.19 19.97
CA ILE A 27 24.34 -27.85 20.73
C ILE A 27 23.38 -28.56 19.78
N GLN A 28 22.99 -29.78 20.15
CA GLN A 28 22.04 -30.57 19.34
C GLN A 28 20.60 -30.35 19.81
N ARG A 29 20.42 -30.23 21.11
CA ARG A 29 19.11 -30.08 21.76
C ARG A 29 19.07 -28.84 22.63
N PRO A 30 17.93 -28.14 22.70
CA PRO A 30 17.76 -26.97 23.56
C PRO A 30 18.04 -27.28 25.06
N SER A 31 17.81 -28.52 25.48
CA SER A 31 18.04 -29.00 26.84
C SER A 31 19.52 -29.07 27.25
N GLU A 32 20.44 -29.15 26.31
CA GLU A 32 21.89 -29.20 26.58
C GLU A 32 22.42 -27.84 27.10
N ASN A 33 21.95 -26.74 26.53
CA ASN A 33 22.24 -25.41 27.01
C ASN A 33 21.13 -24.43 26.63
N PRO A 34 20.13 -24.22 27.48
CA PRO A 34 18.96 -23.41 27.18
C PRO A 34 19.30 -21.94 26.92
N ILE A 35 20.32 -21.41 27.58
CA ILE A 35 20.73 -20.01 27.37
C ILE A 35 21.28 -19.79 25.97
N VAL A 36 22.15 -20.69 25.50
CA VAL A 36 22.70 -20.64 24.14
C VAL A 36 21.64 -20.90 23.11
N ALA A 37 20.72 -21.83 23.38
CA ALA A 37 19.59 -22.14 22.49
C ALA A 37 18.68 -20.90 22.28
N ILE A 38 18.29 -20.23 23.35
CA ILE A 38 17.47 -19.00 23.28
C ILE A 38 18.19 -17.90 22.50
N ARG A 39 19.48 -17.68 22.75
CA ARG A 39 20.27 -16.69 22.00
C ARG A 39 20.34 -17.04 20.50
N ALA A 40 20.58 -18.30 20.17
CA ALA A 40 20.64 -18.75 18.77
C ALA A 40 19.29 -18.60 18.07
N LEU A 41 18.17 -18.89 18.73
CA LEU A 41 16.83 -18.68 18.19
C LEU A 41 16.52 -17.21 17.94
N ARG A 42 16.87 -16.34 18.91
CA ARG A 42 16.71 -14.89 18.72
C ARG A 42 17.52 -14.36 17.55
N LEU A 43 18.78 -14.75 17.44
CA LEU A 43 19.63 -14.34 16.32
C LEU A 43 19.10 -14.84 14.97
N ARG A 44 18.61 -16.07 14.90
CA ARG A 44 17.98 -16.60 13.68
C ARG A 44 16.69 -15.85 13.33
N SER A 45 15.86 -15.54 14.32
CA SER A 45 14.66 -14.74 14.12
C SER A 45 15.02 -13.35 13.60
N THR A 46 16.00 -12.69 14.20
CA THR A 46 16.48 -11.38 13.73
C THR A 46 17.05 -11.45 12.32
N LEU A 47 17.84 -12.48 12.02
CA LEU A 47 18.39 -12.69 10.67
C LEU A 47 17.25 -12.88 9.63
N SER A 48 16.25 -13.70 9.97
CA SER A 48 15.09 -13.91 9.11
C SER A 48 14.30 -12.60 8.85
N GLN A 49 14.15 -11.76 9.89
CA GLN A 49 13.53 -10.45 9.75
C GLN A 49 14.35 -9.53 8.84
N ILE A 50 15.66 -9.47 9.03
CA ILE A 50 16.56 -8.69 8.17
C ILE A 50 16.50 -9.16 6.72
N ASP A 51 16.52 -10.47 6.50
CA ASP A 51 16.38 -11.07 5.17
C ASP A 51 15.04 -10.70 4.51
N GLN A 52 13.95 -10.71 5.27
CA GLN A 52 12.64 -10.31 4.78
C GLN A 52 12.63 -8.81 4.40
N TYR A 53 13.16 -7.94 5.25
CA TYR A 53 13.26 -6.52 4.93
C TYR A 53 14.11 -6.27 3.69
N TYR A 54 15.29 -6.87 3.64
CA TYR A 54 16.23 -6.64 2.55
C TYR A 54 15.77 -7.23 1.21
N LYS A 55 15.26 -8.47 1.22
CA LYS A 55 14.93 -9.22 -0.02
C LYS A 55 13.51 -8.96 -0.52
N LYS A 56 12.59 -8.51 0.34
CA LYS A 56 11.18 -8.31 -0.02
C LYS A 56 10.70 -6.87 0.23
N ASN A 57 10.74 -6.40 1.47
CA ASN A 57 10.08 -5.15 1.81
C ASN A 57 10.73 -3.94 1.13
N ILE A 58 12.05 -3.89 1.05
CA ILE A 58 12.76 -2.78 0.40
C ILE A 58 12.53 -2.77 -1.11
N PRO A 59 12.71 -3.87 -1.86
CA PRO A 59 12.37 -3.90 -3.28
C PRO A 59 10.91 -3.57 -3.58
N ASP A 60 9.97 -4.09 -2.78
CA ASP A 60 8.54 -3.78 -2.94
C ASP A 60 8.25 -2.29 -2.71
N ALA A 61 8.85 -1.71 -1.68
CA ALA A 61 8.71 -0.27 -1.41
C ALA A 61 9.34 0.59 -2.51
N MET A 62 10.49 0.19 -3.04
CA MET A 62 11.14 0.87 -4.17
C MET A 62 10.26 0.82 -5.42
N ALA A 63 9.73 -0.35 -5.76
CA ALA A 63 8.83 -0.51 -6.90
C ALA A 63 7.55 0.33 -6.74
N TRP A 64 7.02 0.42 -5.53
CA TRP A 64 5.86 1.28 -5.23
C TRP A 64 6.18 2.76 -5.44
N MET A 65 7.31 3.22 -4.92
CA MET A 65 7.74 4.61 -5.10
C MET A 65 8.03 4.95 -6.56
N GLU A 66 8.64 4.05 -7.31
CA GLU A 66 8.94 4.22 -8.73
C GLU A 66 7.67 4.31 -9.58
N ALA A 67 6.68 3.45 -9.30
CA ALA A 67 5.37 3.53 -9.92
C ALA A 67 4.67 4.85 -9.60
N THR A 68 4.72 5.30 -8.35
CA THR A 68 4.17 6.58 -7.91
C THR A 68 4.84 7.75 -8.61
N GLU A 69 6.18 7.75 -8.66
CA GLU A 69 6.96 8.80 -9.32
C GLU A 69 6.61 8.89 -10.81
N THR A 70 6.50 7.74 -11.48
CA THR A 70 6.15 7.68 -12.89
C THR A 70 4.76 8.25 -13.15
N ALA A 71 3.78 7.86 -12.37
CA ALA A 71 2.41 8.38 -12.49
C ALA A 71 2.36 9.89 -12.25
N ILE A 72 3.05 10.41 -11.24
CA ILE A 72 3.11 11.86 -10.96
C ILE A 72 3.81 12.62 -12.11
N LYS A 73 4.89 12.08 -12.67
CA LYS A 73 5.56 12.68 -13.83
C LYS A 73 4.63 12.75 -15.04
N ASN A 74 3.87 11.69 -15.30
CA ASN A 74 2.88 11.65 -16.37
C ASN A 74 1.78 12.68 -16.15
N MET A 75 1.22 12.74 -14.94
CA MET A 75 0.22 13.74 -14.57
C MET A 75 0.72 15.16 -14.78
N ASN A 76 1.95 15.46 -14.38
CA ASN A 76 2.55 16.78 -14.56
C ASN A 76 2.72 17.14 -16.04
N LYS A 77 3.09 16.17 -16.87
CA LYS A 77 3.17 16.36 -18.32
C LYS A 77 1.78 16.67 -18.90
N ILE A 78 0.77 15.87 -18.54
CA ILE A 78 -0.62 16.09 -18.97
C ILE A 78 -1.09 17.49 -18.59
N LEU A 79 -0.84 17.93 -17.35
CA LEU A 79 -1.22 19.29 -16.90
C LEU A 79 -0.49 20.39 -17.69
N THR A 80 0.75 20.14 -18.09
CA THR A 80 1.50 21.06 -18.95
C THR A 80 0.86 21.16 -20.33
N ASP A 81 0.45 20.03 -20.90
CA ASP A 81 -0.22 19.96 -22.20
C ASP A 81 -1.61 20.62 -22.14
N VAL A 82 -2.38 20.38 -21.06
CA VAL A 82 -3.66 21.07 -20.81
C VAL A 82 -3.46 22.59 -20.77
N LYS A 83 -2.44 23.06 -20.06
CA LYS A 83 -2.12 24.51 -20.01
C LYS A 83 -1.82 25.08 -21.40
N ALA A 84 -1.07 24.36 -22.23
CA ALA A 84 -0.74 24.78 -23.59
C ALA A 84 -2.00 24.86 -24.47
N GLU A 85 -2.89 23.85 -24.41
CA GLU A 85 -4.16 23.84 -25.13
C GLU A 85 -5.09 24.98 -24.66
N CYS A 86 -5.16 25.24 -23.37
CA CYS A 86 -5.94 26.36 -22.83
C CYS A 86 -5.42 27.71 -23.34
N VAL A 87 -4.10 27.93 -23.35
CA VAL A 87 -3.49 29.16 -23.89
C VAL A 87 -3.79 29.29 -25.37
N THR A 88 -3.71 28.21 -26.13
CA THR A 88 -4.08 28.22 -27.57
C THR A 88 -5.55 28.56 -27.74
N GLY A 89 -6.44 28.04 -26.92
CA GLY A 89 -7.88 28.29 -26.97
C GLY A 89 -8.31 29.71 -26.64
N THR A 90 -7.47 30.52 -26.02
CA THR A 90 -7.75 31.94 -25.70
C THR A 90 -7.53 32.90 -26.90
N ASN A 91 -7.00 32.41 -28.01
CA ASN A 91 -6.76 33.25 -29.18
C ASN A 91 -8.07 33.62 -29.90
N ASP A 92 -8.24 34.90 -30.18
CA ASP A 92 -9.47 35.47 -30.77
C ASP A 92 -9.69 35.09 -32.25
N TYR A 93 -8.65 34.66 -32.95
CA TYR A 93 -8.74 34.31 -34.38
C TYR A 93 -9.21 32.87 -34.64
N LEU A 94 -9.45 32.06 -33.59
CA LEU A 94 -9.89 30.68 -33.71
C LEU A 94 -11.34 30.60 -34.17
N THR A 95 -11.58 29.70 -35.14
CA THR A 95 -12.93 29.36 -35.58
C THR A 95 -13.65 28.49 -34.54
N ALA A 96 -14.97 28.37 -34.69
CA ALA A 96 -15.76 27.47 -33.82
C ALA A 96 -15.32 26.02 -33.97
N GLU A 97 -14.84 25.60 -35.12
CA GLU A 97 -14.36 24.27 -35.42
C GLU A 97 -13.01 23.98 -34.76
N ASP A 98 -12.10 24.96 -34.76
CA ASP A 98 -10.82 24.88 -34.07
C ASP A 98 -11.02 24.75 -32.55
N ARG A 99 -11.93 25.56 -31.98
CA ARG A 99 -12.27 25.46 -30.55
C ARG A 99 -12.90 24.14 -30.19
N SER A 100 -13.74 23.56 -31.08
CA SER A 100 -14.29 22.21 -30.87
C SER A 100 -13.20 21.15 -30.86
N THR A 101 -12.17 21.30 -31.69
CA THR A 101 -11.01 20.39 -31.71
C THR A 101 -10.20 20.50 -30.42
N ILE A 102 -9.93 21.71 -29.95
CA ILE A 102 -9.26 21.94 -28.66
C ILE A 102 -10.04 21.31 -27.49
N LEU A 103 -11.38 21.45 -27.47
CA LEU A 103 -12.22 20.80 -26.45
C LEU A 103 -12.15 19.29 -26.49
N LYS A 104 -12.07 18.66 -27.66
CA LYS A 104 -11.87 17.21 -27.80
C LYS A 104 -10.50 16.80 -27.24
N ASN A 105 -9.45 17.55 -27.53
CA ASN A 105 -8.11 17.31 -27.00
C ASN A 105 -8.09 17.43 -25.47
N LEU A 106 -8.70 18.46 -24.91
CA LEU A 106 -8.81 18.65 -23.46
C LEU A 106 -9.58 17.50 -22.79
N THR A 107 -10.67 17.03 -23.44
CA THR A 107 -11.41 15.86 -22.93
C THR A 107 -10.55 14.60 -22.93
N ALA A 108 -9.77 14.38 -23.97
CA ALA A 108 -8.85 13.24 -24.04
C ALA A 108 -7.74 13.33 -22.96
N LEU A 109 -7.19 14.51 -22.74
CA LEU A 109 -6.19 14.76 -21.67
C LEU A 109 -6.80 14.54 -20.28
N LYS A 110 -8.05 14.96 -20.06
CA LYS A 110 -8.79 14.69 -18.82
C LYS A 110 -8.93 13.17 -18.58
N ASP A 111 -9.36 12.42 -19.59
CA ASP A 111 -9.54 10.98 -19.47
C ASP A 111 -8.19 10.27 -19.22
N GLN A 112 -7.11 10.76 -19.80
CA GLN A 112 -5.77 10.28 -19.52
C GLN A 112 -5.35 10.58 -18.08
N LEU A 113 -5.66 11.77 -17.56
CA LEU A 113 -5.38 12.13 -16.17
C LEU A 113 -6.12 11.21 -15.18
N TYR A 114 -7.37 10.88 -15.48
CA TYR A 114 -8.15 9.92 -14.68
C TYR A 114 -7.55 8.52 -14.72
N SER A 115 -7.02 8.11 -15.86
CA SER A 115 -6.32 6.83 -15.99
C SER A 115 -5.06 6.81 -15.12
N GLU A 116 -4.26 7.87 -15.13
CA GLU A 116 -3.08 7.99 -14.26
C GLU A 116 -3.45 8.02 -12.76
N GLY A 117 -4.61 8.58 -12.40
CA GLY A 117 -5.14 8.52 -11.03
C GLY A 117 -5.44 7.09 -10.55
N ASN A 118 -5.60 6.15 -11.47
CA ASN A 118 -5.77 4.73 -11.19
C ASN A 118 -4.51 3.90 -11.50
N ALA A 119 -3.33 4.54 -11.51
CA ALA A 119 -2.07 3.82 -11.69
C ALA A 119 -1.94 2.69 -10.65
N ASP A 120 -1.49 1.54 -11.10
CA ASP A 120 -1.35 0.36 -10.26
C ASP A 120 0.09 -0.17 -10.22
N ASN A 121 0.42 -0.82 -9.11
CA ASN A 121 1.64 -1.61 -8.95
C ASN A 121 1.28 -3.02 -8.47
N ALA A 122 1.51 -4.01 -9.29
CA ALA A 122 1.19 -5.41 -9.00
C ALA A 122 -0.28 -5.64 -8.60
N GLY A 123 -1.22 -4.98 -9.30
CA GLY A 123 -2.66 -5.08 -9.05
C GLY A 123 -3.16 -4.28 -7.84
N ARG A 124 -2.32 -3.44 -7.25
CA ARG A 124 -2.69 -2.53 -6.16
C ARG A 124 -2.62 -1.09 -6.62
N THR A 125 -3.71 -0.37 -6.49
CA THR A 125 -3.79 1.05 -6.85
C THR A 125 -2.95 1.90 -5.90
N VAL A 126 -2.21 2.86 -6.47
CA VAL A 126 -1.23 3.66 -5.74
C VAL A 126 -1.88 4.80 -4.96
N PHE A 127 -2.91 5.45 -5.56
CA PHE A 127 -3.51 6.68 -5.04
C PHE A 127 -4.76 6.47 -4.18
N THR A 128 -5.15 5.22 -3.92
CA THR A 128 -6.35 4.89 -3.13
C THR A 128 -6.07 4.72 -1.62
N GLY A 129 -4.88 5.10 -1.16
CA GLY A 129 -4.50 4.99 0.25
C GLY A 129 -4.44 3.53 0.71
N PHE A 130 -5.15 3.20 1.79
CA PHE A 130 -5.15 1.85 2.35
C PHE A 130 -5.95 0.83 1.51
N ARG A 131 -6.89 1.28 0.69
CA ARG A 131 -7.72 0.42 -0.18
C ARG A 131 -7.10 0.17 -1.55
N THR A 132 -5.94 -0.41 -1.55
CA THR A 132 -5.16 -0.68 -2.76
C THR A 132 -5.82 -1.66 -3.74
N GLY A 133 -6.87 -2.36 -3.33
CA GLY A 133 -7.62 -3.29 -4.18
C GLY A 133 -8.80 -2.67 -4.94
N SER A 134 -9.09 -1.37 -4.74
CA SER A 134 -10.21 -0.69 -5.41
C SER A 134 -9.72 0.49 -6.22
N LYS A 135 -10.38 0.75 -7.37
CA LYS A 135 -10.08 1.89 -8.23
C LYS A 135 -10.90 3.10 -7.81
N LEU A 136 -10.37 4.30 -8.06
CA LEU A 136 -11.12 5.54 -7.97
C LEU A 136 -12.11 5.62 -9.13
N THR A 137 -13.34 6.04 -8.84
CA THR A 137 -14.35 6.34 -9.86
C THR A 137 -14.45 7.86 -9.99
N PHE A 138 -14.22 8.34 -11.20
CA PHE A 138 -14.33 9.76 -11.54
C PHE A 138 -15.70 9.99 -12.15
N MET A 139 -16.50 10.85 -11.53
CA MET A 139 -17.85 11.20 -11.97
C MET A 139 -17.89 12.67 -12.33
N GLU A 140 -18.60 13.01 -13.39
CA GLU A 140 -18.89 14.39 -13.74
C GLU A 140 -20.39 14.61 -13.78
N ASP A 141 -20.85 15.80 -13.42
CA ASP A 141 -22.22 16.24 -13.51
C ASP A 141 -22.65 16.38 -14.98
N GLU A 142 -23.96 16.24 -15.27
CA GLU A 142 -24.51 16.44 -16.63
C GLU A 142 -24.17 17.83 -17.20
N ALA A 143 -24.10 18.86 -16.33
CA ALA A 143 -23.68 20.20 -16.71
C ALA A 143 -22.17 20.34 -16.85
N LYS A 144 -21.37 19.31 -16.54
CA LYS A 144 -19.91 19.32 -16.53
C LYS A 144 -19.28 20.42 -15.67
N THR A 145 -20.01 20.86 -14.64
CA THR A 145 -19.60 21.92 -13.72
C THR A 145 -18.95 21.39 -12.46
N THR A 146 -19.28 20.15 -12.08
CA THR A 146 -18.74 19.50 -10.89
C THR A 146 -18.14 18.14 -11.24
N TYR A 147 -17.00 17.84 -10.62
CA TYR A 147 -16.31 16.56 -10.75
C TYR A 147 -16.19 15.93 -9.38
N GLN A 148 -16.54 14.67 -9.27
CA GLN A 148 -16.46 13.92 -8.02
C GLN A 148 -15.52 12.73 -8.18
N ILE A 149 -14.67 12.54 -7.19
CA ILE A 149 -13.84 11.35 -7.05
C ILE A 149 -14.49 10.50 -5.98
N LYS A 150 -14.94 9.28 -6.33
CA LYS A 150 -15.55 8.34 -5.39
C LYS A 150 -14.66 7.15 -5.17
N GLN A 151 -14.53 6.76 -3.93
CA GLN A 151 -13.91 5.51 -3.52
C GLN A 151 -14.97 4.66 -2.82
N THR A 152 -15.12 3.42 -3.23
CA THR A 152 -16.10 2.51 -2.64
C THR A 152 -15.48 1.80 -1.44
N PHE A 153 -16.13 1.91 -0.28
CA PHE A 153 -15.80 1.17 0.93
C PHE A 153 -16.86 0.11 1.18
N SER A 154 -16.46 -1.08 1.64
CA SER A 154 -17.41 -2.04 2.15
C SER A 154 -17.72 -1.73 3.62
N TYR A 155 -18.90 -2.17 4.09
CA TYR A 155 -19.27 -2.06 5.50
C TYR A 155 -18.23 -2.66 6.43
N LYS A 156 -17.65 -3.81 6.04
CA LYS A 156 -16.61 -4.51 6.79
C LYS A 156 -15.32 -3.68 6.95
N ASP A 157 -14.94 -2.92 5.91
CA ASP A 157 -13.78 -2.03 6.00
C ASP A 157 -14.03 -0.88 6.96
N MET A 158 -15.27 -0.35 7.00
CA MET A 158 -15.63 0.72 7.93
C MET A 158 -15.62 0.24 9.38
N GLU A 159 -16.04 -0.99 9.64
CA GLU A 159 -15.98 -1.62 10.95
C GLU A 159 -14.53 -1.86 11.39
N GLU A 160 -13.68 -2.41 10.52
CA GLU A 160 -12.27 -2.68 10.79
C GLU A 160 -11.48 -1.41 11.15
N TYR A 161 -11.79 -0.29 10.49
CA TYR A 161 -11.16 1.01 10.76
C TYR A 161 -11.88 1.85 11.81
N ASN A 162 -12.92 1.27 12.46
CA ASN A 162 -13.65 1.94 13.54
C ASN A 162 -14.26 3.30 13.15
N TYR A 163 -14.75 3.40 11.90
CA TYR A 163 -15.34 4.64 11.36
C TYR A 163 -16.57 5.12 12.16
N PHE A 164 -17.25 4.20 12.82
CA PHE A 164 -18.43 4.47 13.63
C PHE A 164 -18.11 4.58 15.13
N ALA A 165 -16.83 4.78 15.49
CA ALA A 165 -16.46 5.01 16.89
C ALA A 165 -17.19 6.25 17.43
N GLY A 166 -18.00 6.03 18.47
CA GLY A 166 -18.81 7.08 19.07
C GLY A 166 -20.29 7.11 18.65
N TYR A 167 -20.71 6.24 17.74
CA TYR A 167 -22.13 6.01 17.47
C TYR A 167 -22.72 5.02 18.45
N THR A 168 -23.93 5.29 18.94
CA THR A 168 -24.66 4.40 19.85
C THR A 168 -25.21 3.17 19.12
N GLU A 169 -25.46 3.29 17.82
CA GLU A 169 -25.91 2.22 16.94
C GLU A 169 -25.13 2.31 15.63
N ILE A 170 -24.57 1.16 15.18
CA ILE A 170 -23.88 1.08 13.91
C ILE A 170 -24.92 1.01 12.79
N PRO A 171 -24.94 1.92 11.81
CA PRO A 171 -25.89 1.86 10.71
C PRO A 171 -25.71 0.57 9.92
N THR A 172 -26.81 -0.16 9.69
CA THR A 172 -26.76 -1.46 8.98
C THR A 172 -26.76 -1.31 7.47
N THR A 173 -27.13 -0.13 6.96
CA THR A 173 -27.13 0.16 5.52
C THR A 173 -26.51 1.52 5.21
N ALA A 174 -26.01 1.67 3.98
CA ALA A 174 -25.43 2.94 3.51
C ALA A 174 -26.45 4.10 3.51
N ASP A 175 -27.75 3.80 3.40
CA ASP A 175 -28.82 4.80 3.40
C ASP A 175 -29.17 5.27 4.82
N GLU A 176 -29.04 4.40 5.82
CA GLU A 176 -29.16 4.78 7.22
C GLU A 176 -27.99 5.67 7.67
N ALA A 177 -26.79 5.40 7.19
CA ALA A 177 -25.62 6.24 7.47
C ALA A 177 -25.78 7.66 6.90
N LYS A 178 -26.49 7.83 5.77
CA LYS A 178 -26.81 9.13 5.18
C LYS A 178 -27.90 9.89 5.93
N ASN A 179 -28.84 9.18 6.53
CA ASN A 179 -30.03 9.78 7.19
C ASN A 179 -29.77 10.22 8.63
N THR A 180 -28.71 9.79 9.26
CA THR A 180 -28.40 10.17 10.65
C THR A 180 -27.88 11.58 10.84
N GLY A 181 -27.97 12.48 9.85
CA GLY A 181 -27.87 13.96 9.95
C GLY A 181 -26.67 14.57 10.72
N ASN A 182 -25.88 13.75 11.33
CA ASN A 182 -24.75 14.07 12.18
C ASN A 182 -23.60 13.11 11.89
N ILE A 183 -23.18 13.03 10.62
CA ILE A 183 -21.91 12.41 10.30
C ILE A 183 -20.87 13.44 10.73
N PRO A 184 -20.12 13.24 11.84
CA PRO A 184 -18.95 14.07 12.10
C PRO A 184 -18.06 13.92 10.89
N ASP A 185 -17.31 14.96 10.53
CA ASP A 185 -16.29 14.95 9.48
C ASP A 185 -15.40 13.72 9.63
N CYS A 186 -15.88 12.59 9.13
CA CYS A 186 -15.10 11.37 9.03
C CYS A 186 -14.15 11.56 7.86
N PRO A 187 -12.82 11.60 8.08
CA PRO A 187 -11.86 11.86 7.01
C PRO A 187 -11.83 10.80 5.90
N GLY A 188 -12.76 9.89 5.86
CA GLY A 188 -12.91 8.86 4.85
C GLY A 188 -14.24 8.85 4.10
N PHE A 189 -15.23 9.62 4.53
CA PHE A 189 -16.50 9.80 3.80
C PHE A 189 -16.41 11.09 2.98
N LEU A 190 -15.47 11.10 2.05
CA LEU A 190 -15.33 12.20 1.13
C LEU A 190 -16.33 12.07 -0.02
N GLU A 191 -17.57 12.50 0.21
CA GLU A 191 -18.14 13.39 -0.78
C GLU A 191 -17.33 14.68 -0.66
N GLN A 192 -16.21 14.76 -1.32
CA GLN A 192 -15.57 16.05 -1.50
C GLN A 192 -16.54 16.86 -2.33
N GLY A 193 -17.03 17.93 -1.72
CA GLY A 193 -17.80 18.92 -2.42
C GLY A 193 -17.07 19.44 -3.64
N PRO A 194 -17.74 20.20 -4.51
CA PRO A 194 -17.17 20.71 -5.75
C PRO A 194 -15.82 21.34 -5.45
N LEU A 195 -14.80 20.89 -6.18
CA LEU A 195 -13.52 21.58 -6.21
C LEU A 195 -13.78 22.97 -6.81
N SER A 196 -13.89 23.97 -5.94
CA SER A 196 -14.00 25.39 -6.32
C SER A 196 -12.70 25.91 -6.89
#